data_9dbbe41b43afa212bc39d942f99d7a62
#
_entry.id   9dbbe41b43afa212bc39d942f99d7a62
#
_cell.length_a   1.000
_cell.length_b   1.000
_cell.length_c   1.000
_cell.angle_alpha   90.00
_cell.angle_beta   90.00
_cell.angle_gamma   90.00
#
_symmetry.space_group_name_H-M   'P 1'
#
loop_
_entity.id
_entity.type
_entity.pdbx_description
1 polymer ?
#
loop_
_entity_poly.entity_id
_entity_poly.type
_entity_poly.pdbx_seq_one_letter_code
_entity_poly.pdbx_strand_id
1 'polypeptide(L)'
;MKNIILGIEGMTCSACSNGLEKYLNKQNGIIEASVNLVMANATIYYDENILNQEKIEKYVKQAGFKSTGIFKEFKIENKDKKEKIKFIIFTILAIILMYISMGHMINLPTINLLDPHNNPINYAITLFILTITFLVYGYDILKNGFKNLIHLIPNMDTLVTIGVLSSLGYSVFGMYEIFNGNHHFVMNLYFESAAIIIYFIKLGRYIDGISKDKTREALKKLV
;
A
#
# COMPACT_ATOMS: atom_id res chain seq x y z
N MET A 1 3.89 -16.65 -34.66
CA MET A 1 3.21 -15.64 -33.82
C MET A 1 2.31 -16.40 -32.85
N LYS A 2 2.48 -16.19 -31.57
CA LYS A 2 1.74 -16.90 -30.52
C LYS A 2 1.22 -15.90 -29.51
N ASN A 3 0.12 -16.20 -28.86
CA ASN A 3 -0.38 -15.35 -27.78
C ASN A 3 -0.41 -16.13 -26.47
N ILE A 4 -0.24 -15.40 -25.38
CA ILE A 4 -0.36 -15.91 -24.02
C ILE A 4 -1.10 -14.89 -23.17
N ILE A 5 -1.97 -15.38 -22.29
CA ILE A 5 -2.60 -14.55 -21.28
C ILE A 5 -2.01 -14.94 -19.94
N LEU A 6 -1.30 -14.01 -19.30
CA LEU A 6 -0.68 -14.20 -17.99
C LEU A 6 -1.47 -13.47 -16.90
N GLY A 7 -1.70 -14.14 -15.78
CA GLY A 7 -2.19 -13.48 -14.58
C GLY A 7 -1.09 -12.63 -13.93
N ILE A 8 -1.41 -11.40 -13.52
CA ILE A 8 -0.46 -10.44 -12.96
C ILE A 8 -0.90 -10.00 -11.59
N GLU A 9 -0.05 -10.23 -10.59
CA GLU A 9 -0.22 -9.69 -9.24
C GLU A 9 0.63 -8.43 -9.00
N GLY A 10 0.12 -7.55 -8.12
CA GLY A 10 0.84 -6.34 -7.70
C GLY A 10 0.42 -5.06 -8.44
N MET A 11 -0.50 -5.15 -9.41
CA MET A 11 -1.06 -3.98 -10.05
C MET A 11 -2.15 -3.35 -9.16
N THR A 12 -1.85 -2.17 -8.61
CA THR A 12 -2.76 -1.47 -7.70
C THR A 12 -3.44 -0.25 -8.33
N CYS A 13 -2.93 0.25 -9.47
CA CYS A 13 -3.42 1.46 -10.10
C CYS A 13 -3.23 1.42 -11.62
N SER A 14 -3.93 2.31 -12.34
CA SER A 14 -3.81 2.43 -13.80
C SER A 14 -2.39 2.80 -14.26
N ALA A 15 -1.65 3.58 -13.48
CA ALA A 15 -0.26 3.88 -13.76
C ALA A 15 0.61 2.61 -13.74
N CYS A 16 0.31 1.65 -12.86
CA CYS A 16 1.00 0.36 -12.78
C CYS A 16 0.74 -0.50 -14.03
N SER A 17 -0.53 -0.61 -14.45
CA SER A 17 -0.88 -1.39 -15.66
C SER A 17 -0.29 -0.77 -16.93
N ASN A 18 -0.41 0.55 -17.10
CA ASN A 18 0.16 1.28 -18.23
C ASN A 18 1.70 1.22 -18.24
N GLY A 19 2.32 1.26 -17.06
CA GLY A 19 3.78 1.12 -16.92
C GLY A 19 4.27 -0.26 -17.35
N LEU A 20 3.59 -1.33 -16.90
CA LEU A 20 3.89 -2.70 -17.30
C LEU A 20 3.68 -2.91 -18.80
N GLU A 21 2.57 -2.41 -19.34
CA GLU A 21 2.25 -2.50 -20.78
C GLU A 21 3.33 -1.85 -21.63
N LYS A 22 3.73 -0.61 -21.29
CA LYS A 22 4.81 0.11 -21.98
C LYS A 22 6.15 -0.60 -21.84
N TYR A 23 6.43 -1.18 -20.68
CA TYR A 23 7.66 -1.93 -20.45
C TYR A 23 7.71 -3.19 -21.31
N LEU A 24 6.62 -3.98 -21.32
CA LEU A 24 6.54 -5.20 -22.12
C LEU A 24 6.66 -4.91 -23.61
N ASN A 25 5.96 -3.91 -24.12
CA ASN A 25 6.01 -3.52 -25.54
C ASN A 25 7.40 -3.04 -26.03
N LYS A 26 8.33 -2.73 -25.11
CA LYS A 26 9.73 -2.40 -25.44
C LYS A 26 10.66 -3.61 -25.48
N GLN A 27 10.19 -4.79 -25.08
CA GLN A 27 11.06 -5.97 -24.99
C GLN A 27 11.20 -6.65 -26.35
N ASN A 28 12.42 -7.11 -26.65
CA ASN A 28 12.70 -7.82 -27.90
C ASN A 28 11.93 -9.14 -27.95
N GLY A 29 11.23 -9.37 -29.06
CA GLY A 29 10.40 -10.58 -29.28
C GLY A 29 8.94 -10.43 -28.81
N ILE A 30 8.56 -9.34 -28.16
CA ILE A 30 7.16 -8.98 -27.92
C ILE A 30 6.67 -8.13 -29.10
N ILE A 31 5.57 -8.54 -29.68
CA ILE A 31 4.94 -7.87 -30.82
C ILE A 31 3.94 -6.85 -30.31
N GLU A 32 3.08 -7.28 -29.37
CA GLU A 32 2.10 -6.44 -28.72
C GLU A 32 1.77 -7.01 -27.33
N ALA A 33 1.67 -6.15 -26.34
CA ALA A 33 1.21 -6.48 -25.02
C ALA A 33 0.11 -5.50 -24.60
N SER A 34 -1.01 -6.03 -24.09
CA SER A 34 -2.10 -5.26 -23.51
C SER A 34 -2.35 -5.72 -22.09
N VAL A 35 -2.39 -4.79 -21.14
CA VAL A 35 -2.49 -5.09 -19.70
C VAL A 35 -3.81 -4.60 -19.14
N ASN A 36 -4.62 -5.54 -18.64
CA ASN A 36 -5.91 -5.25 -18.04
C ASN A 36 -5.81 -5.23 -16.51
N LEU A 37 -5.98 -4.03 -15.93
CA LEU A 37 -5.96 -3.83 -14.48
C LEU A 37 -7.13 -4.53 -13.77
N VAL A 38 -8.34 -4.50 -14.35
CA VAL A 38 -9.55 -5.05 -13.73
C VAL A 38 -9.48 -6.57 -13.70
N MET A 39 -9.09 -7.17 -14.82
CA MET A 39 -8.93 -8.63 -14.93
C MET A 39 -7.63 -9.13 -14.33
N ALA A 40 -6.72 -8.22 -13.93
CA ALA A 40 -5.40 -8.53 -13.41
C ALA A 40 -4.63 -9.49 -14.32
N ASN A 41 -4.68 -9.27 -15.63
CA ASN A 41 -3.99 -10.08 -16.62
C ASN A 41 -3.27 -9.24 -17.67
N ALA A 42 -2.36 -9.86 -18.40
CA ALA A 42 -1.70 -9.31 -19.58
C ALA A 42 -1.88 -10.27 -20.74
N THR A 43 -2.42 -9.77 -21.86
CA THR A 43 -2.46 -10.48 -23.14
C THR A 43 -1.23 -10.07 -23.92
N ILE A 44 -0.40 -11.05 -24.31
CA ILE A 44 0.91 -10.80 -24.91
C ILE A 44 1.02 -11.62 -26.19
N TYR A 45 1.24 -10.91 -27.32
CA TYR A 45 1.57 -11.50 -28.62
C TYR A 45 3.09 -11.46 -28.79
N TYR A 46 3.69 -12.59 -29.12
CA TYR A 46 5.15 -12.71 -29.18
C TYR A 46 5.61 -13.66 -30.29
N ASP A 47 6.88 -13.53 -30.66
CA ASP A 47 7.57 -14.43 -31.57
C ASP A 47 8.10 -15.64 -30.79
N GLU A 48 7.57 -16.84 -31.07
CA GLU A 48 7.97 -18.09 -30.42
C GLU A 48 9.41 -18.55 -30.73
N ASN A 49 10.02 -18.02 -31.78
CA ASN A 49 11.43 -18.30 -32.12
C ASN A 49 12.39 -17.51 -31.20
N ILE A 50 11.94 -16.40 -30.60
CA ILE A 50 12.76 -15.49 -29.78
C ILE A 50 12.45 -15.68 -28.30
N LEU A 51 11.17 -15.84 -27.95
CA LEU A 51 10.68 -15.85 -26.59
C LEU A 51 9.90 -17.13 -26.27
N ASN A 52 10.04 -17.57 -25.03
CA ASN A 52 9.18 -18.56 -24.39
C ASN A 52 8.46 -17.96 -23.19
N GLN A 53 7.49 -18.71 -22.62
CA GLN A 53 6.71 -18.26 -21.46
C GLN A 53 7.60 -17.82 -20.29
N GLU A 54 8.65 -18.56 -19.96
CA GLU A 54 9.54 -18.26 -18.82
C GLU A 54 10.26 -16.92 -18.99
N LYS A 55 10.68 -16.57 -20.20
CA LYS A 55 11.31 -15.26 -20.49
C LYS A 55 10.29 -14.13 -20.34
N ILE A 56 9.05 -14.32 -20.77
CA ILE A 56 7.98 -13.33 -20.64
C ILE A 56 7.67 -13.11 -19.15
N GLU A 57 7.56 -14.17 -18.36
CA GLU A 57 7.36 -14.08 -16.89
C GLU A 57 8.56 -13.37 -16.22
N LYS A 58 9.78 -13.58 -16.73
CA LYS A 58 10.96 -12.87 -16.24
C LYS A 58 10.88 -11.35 -16.53
N TYR A 59 10.37 -10.95 -17.68
CA TYR A 59 10.13 -9.54 -17.98
C TYR A 59 9.09 -8.92 -17.03
N VAL A 60 7.98 -9.62 -16.76
CA VAL A 60 7.00 -9.19 -15.77
C VAL A 60 7.64 -8.99 -14.39
N LYS A 61 8.51 -9.92 -13.98
CA LYS A 61 9.25 -9.83 -12.71
C LYS A 61 10.25 -8.67 -12.69
N GLN A 62 10.94 -8.41 -13.80
CA GLN A 62 11.87 -7.28 -13.94
C GLN A 62 11.14 -5.94 -13.88
N ALA A 63 9.90 -5.87 -14.40
CA ALA A 63 9.04 -4.70 -14.28
C ALA A 63 8.50 -4.49 -12.84
N GLY A 64 8.87 -5.35 -11.87
CA GLY A 64 8.47 -5.22 -10.47
C GLY A 64 7.16 -5.90 -10.10
N PHE A 65 6.55 -6.66 -11.02
CA PHE A 65 5.29 -7.37 -10.81
C PHE A 65 5.53 -8.88 -10.67
N LYS A 66 4.48 -9.61 -10.25
CA LYS A 66 4.53 -11.07 -10.12
C LYS A 66 3.58 -11.71 -11.12
N SER A 67 4.09 -12.65 -11.93
CA SER A 67 3.26 -13.53 -12.76
C SER A 67 2.68 -14.66 -11.91
N THR A 68 1.39 -14.98 -12.11
CA THR A 68 0.72 -16.16 -11.54
C THR A 68 0.66 -17.33 -12.54
N GLY A 69 1.37 -17.21 -13.67
CA GLY A 69 1.34 -18.16 -14.76
C GLY A 69 0.20 -17.89 -15.74
N ILE A 70 -0.14 -18.91 -16.54
CA ILE A 70 -1.23 -18.81 -17.52
C ILE A 70 -2.52 -18.44 -16.78
N PHE A 71 -3.18 -17.39 -17.25
CA PHE A 71 -4.43 -16.92 -16.68
C PHE A 71 -5.50 -18.01 -16.77
N LYS A 72 -5.81 -18.60 -15.64
CA LYS A 72 -6.98 -19.46 -15.47
C LYS A 72 -8.12 -18.59 -14.97
N GLU A 73 -9.36 -18.90 -15.39
CA GLU A 73 -10.55 -18.15 -14.99
C GLU A 73 -10.52 -17.67 -13.54
N PHE A 74 -10.97 -16.45 -13.34
CA PHE A 74 -10.97 -15.80 -12.04
C PHE A 74 -11.79 -16.61 -11.03
N LYS A 75 -11.14 -17.16 -10.01
CA LYS A 75 -11.84 -17.52 -8.77
C LYS A 75 -12.09 -16.19 -8.04
N ILE A 76 -13.34 -15.79 -7.89
CA ILE A 76 -13.74 -14.73 -6.97
C ILE A 76 -13.42 -15.28 -5.57
N GLU A 77 -12.26 -14.95 -5.06
CA GLU A 77 -11.98 -15.21 -3.64
C GLU A 77 -12.91 -14.31 -2.84
N ASN A 78 -13.87 -14.93 -2.15
CA ASN A 78 -14.59 -14.24 -1.09
C ASN A 78 -13.53 -13.65 -0.15
N LYS A 79 -13.34 -12.32 -0.19
CA LYS A 79 -12.45 -11.64 0.74
C LYS A 79 -12.78 -12.14 2.13
N ASP A 80 -11.86 -12.85 2.74
CA ASP A 80 -12.01 -13.55 4.00
C ASP A 80 -12.67 -12.61 5.00
N LYS A 81 -13.65 -13.12 5.76
CA LYS A 81 -14.25 -12.41 6.90
C LYS A 81 -13.16 -11.82 7.81
N LYS A 82 -11.99 -12.48 7.86
CA LYS A 82 -10.80 -12.02 8.59
C LYS A 82 -10.24 -10.68 8.09
N GLU A 83 -10.22 -10.41 6.78
CA GLU A 83 -9.76 -9.11 6.26
C GLU A 83 -10.72 -7.98 6.62
N LYS A 84 -12.03 -8.24 6.56
CA LYS A 84 -13.05 -7.27 7.00
C LYS A 84 -12.91 -6.94 8.48
N ILE A 85 -12.72 -7.96 9.32
CA ILE A 85 -12.55 -7.77 10.77
C ILE A 85 -11.28 -6.96 11.05
N LYS A 86 -10.15 -7.31 10.43
CA LYS A 86 -8.91 -6.53 10.55
C LYS A 86 -9.12 -5.07 10.16
N PHE A 87 -9.78 -4.83 9.03
CA PHE A 87 -10.07 -3.47 8.58
C PHE A 87 -10.89 -2.69 9.59
N ILE A 88 -11.96 -3.28 10.16
CA ILE A 88 -12.79 -2.64 11.19
C ILE A 88 -11.97 -2.32 12.45
N ILE A 89 -11.11 -3.24 12.90
CA ILE A 89 -10.25 -3.03 14.07
C ILE A 89 -9.31 -1.84 13.83
N PHE A 90 -8.66 -1.77 12.67
CA PHE A 90 -7.76 -0.64 12.35
C PHE A 90 -8.50 0.68 12.14
N THR A 91 -9.77 0.64 11.69
CA THR A 91 -10.63 1.84 11.64
C THR A 91 -10.90 2.39 13.04
N ILE A 92 -11.28 1.52 13.97
CA ILE A 92 -11.49 1.92 15.36
C ILE A 92 -10.19 2.46 15.98
N LEU A 93 -9.07 1.79 15.72
CA LEU A 93 -7.76 2.20 16.21
C LEU A 93 -7.33 3.57 15.64
N ALA A 94 -7.65 3.85 14.36
CA ALA A 94 -7.39 5.14 13.73
C ALA A 94 -8.21 6.27 14.38
N ILE A 95 -9.48 6.00 14.72
CA ILE A 95 -10.32 6.96 15.43
C ILE A 95 -9.75 7.24 16.82
N ILE A 96 -9.32 6.20 17.55
CA ILE A 96 -8.68 6.36 18.86
C ILE A 96 -7.39 7.17 18.75
N LEU A 97 -6.55 6.88 17.76
CA LEU A 97 -5.31 7.62 17.52
C LEU A 97 -5.59 9.10 17.25
N MET A 98 -6.55 9.41 16.38
CA MET A 98 -6.98 10.79 16.09
C MET A 98 -7.55 11.49 17.34
N TYR A 99 -8.30 10.77 18.16
CA TYR A 99 -8.82 11.31 19.41
C TYR A 99 -7.70 11.68 20.39
N ILE A 100 -6.69 10.83 20.55
CA ILE A 100 -5.54 11.08 21.44
C ILE A 100 -4.69 12.24 20.90
N SER A 101 -4.41 12.26 19.60
CA SER A 101 -3.53 13.27 18.99
C SER A 101 -4.19 14.65 18.92
N MET A 102 -5.44 14.73 18.47
CA MET A 102 -6.12 16.00 18.19
C MET A 102 -7.19 16.38 19.20
N GLY A 103 -7.57 15.49 20.12
CA GLY A 103 -8.66 15.72 21.06
C GLY A 103 -8.45 16.94 21.95
N HIS A 104 -7.20 17.21 22.35
CA HIS A 104 -6.86 18.40 23.16
C HIS A 104 -7.08 19.71 22.39
N MET A 105 -6.92 19.74 21.07
CA MET A 105 -7.14 20.94 20.23
C MET A 105 -8.63 21.34 20.15
N ILE A 106 -9.54 20.37 20.30
CA ILE A 106 -11.00 20.55 20.21
C ILE A 106 -11.63 20.59 21.61
N ASN A 107 -10.83 20.75 22.66
CA ASN A 107 -11.28 20.75 24.06
C ASN A 107 -12.11 19.52 24.46
N LEU A 108 -11.83 18.38 23.86
CA LEU A 108 -12.43 17.11 24.28
C LEU A 108 -11.82 16.67 25.63
N PRO A 109 -12.61 15.94 26.48
CA PRO A 109 -12.08 15.44 27.73
C PRO A 109 -10.92 14.48 27.48
N THR A 110 -9.71 14.89 27.87
CA THR A 110 -8.51 14.06 27.76
C THR A 110 -8.29 13.28 29.05
N ILE A 111 -7.78 12.05 28.92
CA ILE A 111 -7.35 11.28 30.08
C ILE A 111 -6.05 11.92 30.58
N ASN A 112 -5.99 12.33 31.86
CA ASN A 112 -4.82 13.01 32.46
C ASN A 112 -3.49 12.28 32.19
N LEU A 113 -3.53 10.95 32.06
CA LEU A 113 -2.33 10.14 31.76
C LEU A 113 -1.79 10.35 30.33
N LEU A 114 -2.65 10.77 29.39
CA LEU A 114 -2.34 10.98 27.97
C LEU A 114 -2.40 12.47 27.57
N ASP A 115 -2.45 13.34 28.56
CA ASP A 115 -2.46 14.77 28.32
C ASP A 115 -1.05 15.23 27.91
N PRO A 116 -0.87 15.85 26.72
CA PRO A 116 0.41 16.31 26.24
C PRO A 116 1.06 17.36 27.15
N HIS A 117 0.27 18.15 27.89
CA HIS A 117 0.79 19.18 28.79
C HIS A 117 1.23 18.60 30.14
N ASN A 118 0.47 17.66 30.69
CA ASN A 118 0.73 17.09 32.03
C ASN A 118 1.69 15.90 31.99
N ASN A 119 1.60 15.06 30.93
CA ASN A 119 2.37 13.83 30.80
C ASN A 119 2.95 13.65 29.38
N PRO A 120 3.88 14.53 28.94
CA PRO A 120 4.42 14.54 27.57
C PRO A 120 5.09 13.22 27.17
N ILE A 121 5.77 12.56 28.09
CA ILE A 121 6.46 11.29 27.84
C ILE A 121 5.45 10.17 27.56
N ASN A 122 4.42 10.03 28.40
CA ASN A 122 3.39 8.99 28.21
C ASN A 122 2.60 9.20 26.93
N TYR A 123 2.32 10.46 26.59
CA TYR A 123 1.68 10.86 25.34
C TYR A 123 2.52 10.42 24.14
N ALA A 124 3.80 10.77 24.10
CA ALA A 124 4.71 10.43 22.99
C ALA A 124 4.87 8.89 22.83
N ILE A 125 5.04 8.16 23.94
CA ILE A 125 5.15 6.69 23.93
C ILE A 125 3.88 6.07 23.39
N THR A 126 2.70 6.54 23.82
CA THR A 126 1.41 5.99 23.37
C THR A 126 1.23 6.19 21.86
N LEU A 127 1.51 7.40 21.34
CA LEU A 127 1.46 7.66 19.90
C LEU A 127 2.45 6.80 19.13
N PHE A 128 3.66 6.61 19.65
CA PHE A 128 4.67 5.76 19.02
C PHE A 128 4.20 4.30 18.93
N ILE A 129 3.71 3.69 20.02
CA ILE A 129 3.22 2.31 20.04
C ILE A 129 2.06 2.12 19.05
N LEU A 130 1.10 3.04 19.05
CA LEU A 130 -0.02 3.00 18.11
C LEU A 130 0.48 3.09 16.66
N THR A 131 1.40 3.99 16.38
CA THR A 131 1.97 4.16 15.04
C THR A 131 2.72 2.90 14.57
N ILE A 132 3.51 2.27 15.43
CA ILE A 132 4.16 0.98 15.10
C ILE A 132 3.13 -0.07 14.69
N THR A 133 1.98 -0.11 15.36
CA THR A 133 0.88 -1.05 15.00
C THR A 133 0.39 -0.81 13.57
N PHE A 134 0.25 0.46 13.14
CA PHE A 134 -0.09 0.79 11.76
C PHE A 134 1.03 0.51 10.77
N LEU A 135 2.30 0.70 11.15
CA LEU A 135 3.46 0.34 10.31
C LEU A 135 3.49 -1.16 10.03
N VAL A 136 3.22 -2.00 11.03
CA VAL A 136 3.10 -3.45 10.86
C VAL A 136 1.93 -3.80 9.94
N TYR A 137 0.78 -3.15 10.10
CA TYR A 137 -0.38 -3.33 9.23
C TYR A 137 -0.10 -2.94 7.78
N GLY A 138 0.68 -1.87 7.56
CA GLY A 138 1.09 -1.36 6.25
C GLY A 138 2.43 -1.88 5.75
N TYR A 139 2.99 -2.92 6.35
CA TYR A 139 4.33 -3.42 6.03
C TYR A 139 4.53 -3.74 4.54
N ASP A 140 3.50 -4.27 3.89
CA ASP A 140 3.51 -4.54 2.44
C ASP A 140 3.73 -3.27 1.60
N ILE A 141 3.11 -2.13 1.98
CA ILE A 141 3.27 -0.84 1.32
C ILE A 141 4.70 -0.35 1.47
N LEU A 142 5.21 -0.35 2.71
CA LEU A 142 6.56 0.11 3.03
C LEU A 142 7.62 -0.75 2.34
N LYS A 143 7.47 -2.07 2.37
CA LYS A 143 8.39 -3.00 1.69
C LYS A 143 8.43 -2.78 0.19
N ASN A 144 7.26 -2.66 -0.45
CA ASN A 144 7.17 -2.43 -1.90
C ASN A 144 7.70 -1.05 -2.27
N GLY A 145 7.36 -0.01 -1.50
CA GLY A 145 7.85 1.34 -1.73
C GLY A 145 9.37 1.44 -1.61
N PHE A 146 9.96 0.85 -0.59
CA PHE A 146 11.41 0.82 -0.40
C PHE A 146 12.12 0.01 -1.51
N LYS A 147 11.58 -1.15 -1.87
CA LYS A 147 12.11 -1.97 -2.97
C LYS A 147 12.10 -1.20 -4.29
N ASN A 148 10.99 -0.53 -4.62
CA ASN A 148 10.86 0.21 -5.88
C ASN A 148 11.74 1.46 -5.90
N LEU A 149 12.00 2.08 -4.74
CA LEU A 149 12.95 3.18 -4.61
C LEU A 149 14.37 2.73 -5.00
N ILE A 150 14.82 1.59 -4.46
CA ILE A 150 16.15 1.05 -4.76
C ILE A 150 16.30 0.67 -6.25
N HIS A 151 15.23 0.17 -6.87
CA HIS A 151 15.24 -0.21 -8.28
C HIS A 151 15.01 0.97 -9.24
N LEU A 152 14.94 2.21 -8.74
CA LEU A 152 14.68 3.43 -9.52
C LEU A 152 13.41 3.36 -10.38
N ILE A 153 12.39 2.64 -9.91
CA ILE A 153 11.04 2.55 -10.50
C ILE A 153 10.02 3.10 -9.48
N PRO A 154 10.08 4.42 -9.18
CA PRO A 154 9.22 4.99 -8.16
C PRO A 154 7.73 4.86 -8.53
N ASN A 155 6.93 4.49 -7.58
CA ASN A 155 5.48 4.39 -7.70
C ASN A 155 4.78 5.06 -6.49
N MET A 156 3.45 4.94 -6.41
CA MET A 156 2.67 5.48 -5.30
C MET A 156 3.17 4.97 -3.93
N ASP A 157 3.52 3.70 -3.82
CA ASP A 157 4.04 3.11 -2.57
C ASP A 157 5.38 3.73 -2.17
N THR A 158 6.22 4.09 -3.15
CA THR A 158 7.50 4.78 -2.91
C THR A 158 7.28 6.15 -2.30
N LEU A 159 6.36 6.95 -2.85
CA LEU A 159 6.04 8.28 -2.33
C LEU A 159 5.50 8.19 -0.90
N VAL A 160 4.56 7.27 -0.67
CA VAL A 160 3.98 7.00 0.66
C VAL A 160 5.07 6.59 1.65
N THR A 161 5.96 5.69 1.26
CA THR A 161 7.06 5.22 2.12
C THR A 161 7.98 6.35 2.53
N ILE A 162 8.36 7.23 1.60
CA ILE A 162 9.19 8.40 1.91
C ILE A 162 8.48 9.31 2.92
N GLY A 163 7.20 9.64 2.70
CA GLY A 163 6.42 10.48 3.60
C GLY A 163 6.29 9.88 5.01
N VAL A 164 5.97 8.59 5.10
CA VAL A 164 5.85 7.88 6.38
C VAL A 164 7.18 7.82 7.12
N LEU A 165 8.28 7.49 6.43
CA LEU A 165 9.60 7.42 7.06
C LEU A 165 10.09 8.80 7.52
N SER A 166 9.81 9.87 6.76
CA SER A 166 10.15 11.24 7.14
C SER A 166 9.38 11.67 8.40
N SER A 167 8.06 11.44 8.43
CA SER A 167 7.21 11.74 9.60
C SER A 167 7.66 10.96 10.83
N LEU A 168 7.96 9.68 10.65
CA LEU A 168 8.43 8.80 11.73
C LEU A 168 9.79 9.25 12.24
N GLY A 169 10.75 9.53 11.35
CA GLY A 169 12.11 9.96 11.72
C GLY A 169 12.09 11.26 12.51
N TYR A 170 11.33 12.25 12.03
CA TYR A 170 11.17 13.51 12.77
C TYR A 170 10.53 13.29 14.15
N SER A 171 9.50 12.48 14.24
CA SER A 171 8.79 12.23 15.50
C SER A 171 9.62 11.42 16.50
N VAL A 172 10.45 10.50 16.03
CA VAL A 172 11.43 9.80 16.89
C VAL A 172 12.47 10.77 17.44
N PHE A 173 12.96 11.70 16.61
CA PHE A 173 13.84 12.77 17.07
C PHE A 173 13.12 13.66 18.10
N GLY A 174 11.89 14.09 17.84
CA GLY A 174 11.09 14.88 18.79
C GLY A 174 10.84 14.15 20.11
N MET A 175 10.58 12.83 20.05
CA MET A 175 10.45 12.00 21.25
C MET A 175 11.75 11.94 22.05
N TYR A 176 12.91 11.83 21.40
CA TYR A 176 14.22 11.91 22.07
C TYR A 176 14.41 13.24 22.79
N GLU A 177 14.05 14.38 22.17
CA GLU A 177 14.11 15.70 22.79
C GLU A 177 13.18 15.81 24.01
N ILE A 178 11.98 15.25 23.95
CA ILE A 178 11.03 15.20 25.06
C ILE A 178 11.63 14.44 26.26
N PHE A 179 12.31 13.32 26.02
CA PHE A 179 13.00 12.57 27.09
C PHE A 179 14.14 13.38 27.74
N ASN A 180 14.77 14.30 26.99
CA ASN A 180 15.81 15.21 27.50
C ASN A 180 15.23 16.48 28.18
N GLY A 181 13.89 16.55 28.34
CA GLY A 181 13.21 17.66 29.00
C GLY A 181 12.80 18.82 28.09
N ASN A 182 13.00 18.71 26.79
CA ASN A 182 12.58 19.71 25.83
C ASN A 182 11.13 19.48 25.39
N HIS A 183 10.18 19.98 26.16
CA HIS A 183 8.75 19.74 25.93
C HIS A 183 8.16 20.54 24.76
N HIS A 184 8.91 21.43 24.10
CA HIS A 184 8.44 22.14 22.89
C HIS A 184 8.12 21.20 21.73
N PHE A 185 8.70 20.00 21.69
CA PHE A 185 8.46 19.02 20.63
C PHE A 185 7.15 18.24 20.79
N VAL A 186 6.47 18.31 21.93
CA VAL A 186 5.27 17.52 22.22
C VAL A 186 4.16 17.79 21.21
N MET A 187 3.95 19.05 20.84
CA MET A 187 2.93 19.48 19.88
C MET A 187 3.38 19.34 18.41
N ASN A 188 4.64 18.97 18.19
CA ASN A 188 5.24 18.84 16.85
C ASN A 188 5.57 17.38 16.51
N LEU A 189 4.93 16.42 17.17
CA LEU A 189 5.03 15.02 16.82
C LEU A 189 4.09 14.71 15.65
N TYR A 190 4.57 13.95 14.66
CA TYR A 190 3.84 13.55 13.46
C TYR A 190 3.63 12.03 13.42
N PHE A 191 3.59 11.37 14.57
CA PHE A 191 3.33 9.93 14.65
C PHE A 191 1.97 9.57 14.06
N GLU A 192 0.93 10.37 14.37
CA GLU A 192 -0.41 10.19 13.83
C GLU A 192 -0.44 10.34 12.30
N SER A 193 0.32 11.29 11.75
CA SER A 193 0.39 11.49 10.30
C SER A 193 0.92 10.25 9.60
N ALA A 194 2.01 9.65 10.11
CA ALA A 194 2.57 8.40 9.56
C ALA A 194 1.56 7.26 9.59
N ALA A 195 0.83 7.09 10.71
CA ALA A 195 -0.17 6.03 10.88
C ALA A 195 -1.40 6.25 9.96
N ILE A 196 -1.91 7.46 9.89
CA ILE A 196 -3.11 7.82 9.14
C ILE A 196 -2.87 7.72 7.63
N ILE A 197 -1.68 8.10 7.13
CA ILE A 197 -1.31 7.90 5.72
C ILE A 197 -1.43 6.41 5.35
N ILE A 198 -0.85 5.52 6.15
CA ILE A 198 -0.95 4.06 5.92
C ILE A 198 -2.40 3.59 5.95
N TYR A 199 -3.17 4.05 6.94
CA TYR A 199 -4.59 3.70 7.06
C TYR A 199 -5.39 4.10 5.82
N PHE A 200 -5.25 5.35 5.35
CA PHE A 200 -5.98 5.82 4.16
C PHE A 200 -5.59 5.08 2.88
N ILE A 201 -4.32 4.72 2.72
CA ILE A 201 -3.90 3.90 1.58
C ILE A 201 -4.54 2.50 1.65
N LYS A 202 -4.57 1.88 2.83
CA LYS A 202 -5.26 0.59 3.02
C LYS A 202 -6.77 0.69 2.80
N LEU A 203 -7.41 1.77 3.25
CA LEU A 203 -8.82 2.08 3.00
C LEU A 203 -9.08 2.20 1.49
N GLY A 204 -8.28 2.99 0.79
CA GLY A 204 -8.41 3.16 -0.66
C GLY A 204 -8.28 1.83 -1.41
N ARG A 205 -7.28 1.01 -1.06
CA ARG A 205 -7.11 -0.34 -1.64
C ARG A 205 -8.28 -1.27 -1.32
N TYR A 206 -8.85 -1.19 -0.13
CA TYR A 206 -10.01 -1.97 0.26
C TYR A 206 -11.26 -1.61 -0.58
N ILE A 207 -11.54 -0.30 -0.74
CA ILE A 207 -12.66 0.18 -1.55
C ILE A 207 -12.46 -0.18 -3.03
N ASP A 208 -11.25 0.03 -3.58
CA ASP A 208 -10.90 -0.32 -4.96
C ASP A 208 -11.09 -1.82 -5.22
N GLY A 209 -10.67 -2.67 -4.28
CA GLY A 209 -10.88 -4.11 -4.38
C GLY A 209 -12.34 -4.51 -4.44
N ILE A 210 -13.22 -3.92 -3.62
CA ILE A 210 -14.67 -4.19 -3.68
C ILE A 210 -15.24 -3.77 -5.05
N SER A 211 -14.83 -2.62 -5.56
CA SER A 211 -15.30 -2.11 -6.85
C SER A 211 -14.87 -3.00 -8.01
N LYS A 212 -13.61 -3.47 -8.01
CA LYS A 212 -13.09 -4.40 -9.01
C LYS A 212 -13.81 -5.75 -8.97
N ASP A 213 -14.08 -6.30 -7.78
CA ASP A 213 -14.78 -7.58 -7.63
C ASP A 213 -16.21 -7.51 -8.17
N LYS A 214 -16.93 -6.40 -7.93
CA LYS A 214 -18.26 -6.17 -8.52
C LYS A 214 -18.22 -6.08 -10.05
N THR A 215 -17.24 -5.40 -10.61
CA THR A 215 -17.06 -5.29 -12.07
C THR A 215 -16.76 -6.65 -12.69
N ARG A 216 -15.92 -7.46 -12.05
CA ARG A 216 -15.61 -8.84 -12.50
C ARG A 216 -16.83 -9.73 -12.47
N GLU A 217 -17.66 -9.63 -11.42
CA GLU A 217 -18.90 -10.39 -11.33
C GLU A 217 -19.88 -10.02 -12.43
N ALA A 218 -20.01 -8.71 -12.75
CA ALA A 218 -20.85 -8.25 -13.84
C ALA A 218 -20.36 -8.77 -15.21
N LEU A 219 -19.05 -8.75 -15.46
CA LEU A 219 -18.46 -9.27 -16.71
C LEU A 219 -18.68 -10.79 -16.86
N LYS A 220 -18.59 -11.58 -15.76
CA LYS A 220 -18.90 -13.01 -15.80
C LYS A 220 -20.33 -13.35 -16.17
N LYS A 221 -21.29 -12.46 -15.91
CA LYS A 221 -22.70 -12.67 -16.24
C LYS A 221 -23.01 -12.35 -17.71
N LEU A 222 -22.07 -11.69 -18.40
CA LEU A 222 -22.21 -11.29 -19.82
C LEU A 222 -21.53 -12.24 -20.80
N VAL A 223 -20.71 -13.17 -20.32
CA VAL A 223 -20.00 -14.23 -21.05
C VAL A 223 -20.61 -15.58 -20.70
#